data_0702f2c20316c1efe49c2833317022c4
#
_entry.id   0702f2c20316c1efe49c2833317022c4
#
_cell.length_a   1.000
_cell.length_b   1.000
_cell.length_c   1.000
_cell.angle_alpha   90.00
_cell.angle_beta   90.00
_cell.angle_gamma   90.00
#
_symmetry.space_group_name_H-M   'P 1'
#
loop_
_entity.id
_entity.type
_entity.pdbx_description
1 polymer ?
#
loop_
_entity_poly.entity_id
_entity_poly.type
_entity_poly.pdbx_seq_one_letter_code
_entity_poly.pdbx_strand_id
1 'polypeptide(L)'
;LTPEGVVDRVGLDQALALPQRMVLIQRSCGYSWRPSLSVKEIGELCALIHARQPDCICFVDNCYGELVQDCEPPEVGADLVAGSLIKNLGGTIAPTGGYVAGRADLVDQACCRLTAPGIGREGGTGFDLQRLVLQGLFLAPQMVAEALIGADLVAGVFERLGFAVQPRP
;
A
#
# COMPACT_ATOMS: atom_id res chain seq x y z
N LEU A 1 -13.18 -9.00 -6.30
CA LEU A 1 -12.28 -9.68 -7.25
C LEU A 1 -13.05 -10.74 -8.02
N THR A 2 -12.68 -10.99 -9.26
CA THR A 2 -13.15 -12.14 -10.03
C THR A 2 -12.53 -13.44 -9.47
N PRO A 3 -13.02 -14.63 -9.86
CA PRO A 3 -12.39 -15.90 -9.48
C PRO A 3 -10.91 -16.00 -9.90
N GLU A 4 -10.52 -15.30 -10.96
CA GLU A 4 -9.14 -15.24 -11.46
C GLU A 4 -8.25 -14.24 -10.69
N GLY A 5 -8.81 -13.57 -9.68
CA GLY A 5 -8.09 -12.61 -8.83
C GLY A 5 -7.89 -11.22 -9.44
N VAL A 6 -8.58 -10.91 -10.54
CA VAL A 6 -8.59 -9.58 -11.15
C VAL A 6 -9.64 -8.70 -10.49
N VAL A 7 -9.47 -7.38 -10.56
CA VAL A 7 -10.48 -6.45 -10.04
C VAL A 7 -11.80 -6.60 -10.79
N ASP A 8 -12.86 -6.92 -10.06
CA ASP A 8 -14.22 -6.97 -10.60
C ASP A 8 -14.77 -5.55 -10.78
N ARG A 9 -14.54 -4.98 -11.96
CA ARG A 9 -14.99 -3.61 -12.28
C ARG A 9 -16.52 -3.49 -12.34
N VAL A 10 -17.22 -4.57 -12.71
CA VAL A 10 -18.70 -4.58 -12.76
C VAL A 10 -19.26 -4.57 -11.34
N GLY A 11 -18.75 -5.43 -10.46
CA GLY A 11 -19.12 -5.44 -9.04
C GLY A 11 -18.77 -4.14 -8.32
N LEU A 12 -17.63 -3.52 -8.67
CA LEU A 12 -17.26 -2.20 -8.13
C LEU A 12 -18.27 -1.12 -8.59
N ASP A 13 -18.62 -1.08 -9.86
CA ASP A 13 -19.59 -0.11 -10.40
C ASP A 13 -20.98 -0.28 -9.76
N GLN A 14 -21.41 -1.52 -9.53
CA GLN A 14 -22.65 -1.82 -8.81
C GLN A 14 -22.58 -1.36 -7.34
N ALA A 15 -21.46 -1.58 -6.66
CA ALA A 15 -21.27 -1.12 -5.27
C ALA A 15 -21.29 0.41 -5.19
N LEU A 16 -20.73 1.10 -6.18
CA LEU A 16 -20.70 2.55 -6.26
C LEU A 16 -22.06 3.16 -6.67
N ALA A 17 -23.07 2.37 -7.03
CA ALA A 17 -24.44 2.84 -7.20
C ALA A 17 -25.08 3.27 -5.86
N LEU A 18 -24.56 2.79 -4.74
CA LEU A 18 -24.94 3.24 -3.40
C LEU A 18 -23.86 4.20 -2.85
N PRO A 19 -24.25 5.21 -2.04
CA PRO A 19 -23.29 6.14 -1.45
C PRO A 19 -22.23 5.41 -0.61
N GLN A 20 -20.96 5.57 -0.97
CA GLN A 20 -19.81 5.04 -0.22
C GLN A 20 -19.01 6.20 0.38
N ARG A 21 -18.56 6.03 1.61
CA ARG A 21 -17.68 7.02 2.26
C ARG A 21 -16.20 6.77 1.93
N MET A 22 -15.85 5.51 1.71
CA MET A 22 -14.48 5.09 1.48
C MET A 22 -14.46 3.76 0.71
N VAL A 23 -13.49 3.61 -0.18
CA VAL A 23 -13.11 2.33 -0.79
C VAL A 23 -11.69 1.98 -0.34
N LEU A 24 -11.53 0.82 0.28
CA LEU A 24 -10.22 0.27 0.64
C LEU A 24 -9.68 -0.58 -0.51
N ILE A 25 -8.49 -0.24 -0.98
CA ILE A 25 -7.76 -0.96 -2.03
C ILE A 25 -6.54 -1.63 -1.40
N GLN A 26 -6.53 -2.96 -1.35
CA GLN A 26 -5.35 -3.72 -0.94
C GLN A 26 -4.43 -3.93 -2.14
N ARG A 27 -3.26 -3.30 -2.15
CA ARG A 27 -2.28 -3.36 -3.25
C ARG A 27 -1.66 -4.74 -3.37
N SER A 28 -1.19 -5.30 -2.26
CA SER A 28 -0.52 -6.61 -2.25
C SER A 28 -1.49 -7.76 -2.54
N CYS A 29 -0.96 -8.84 -3.10
CA CYS A 29 -1.72 -10.08 -3.29
C CYS A 29 -2.01 -10.82 -1.99
N GLY A 30 -1.33 -10.47 -0.89
CA GLY A 30 -1.37 -11.24 0.34
C GLY A 30 -0.85 -12.66 0.10
N TYR A 31 -1.59 -13.64 0.58
CA TYR A 31 -1.30 -15.07 0.35
C TYR A 31 -2.08 -15.66 -0.85
N SER A 32 -2.74 -14.81 -1.63
CA SER A 32 -3.50 -15.25 -2.80
C SER A 32 -2.59 -15.46 -4.00
N TRP A 33 -2.93 -16.43 -4.84
CA TRP A 33 -2.25 -16.68 -6.11
C TRP A 33 -2.76 -15.72 -7.20
N ARG A 34 -2.57 -14.42 -6.98
CA ARG A 34 -2.97 -13.35 -7.89
C ARG A 34 -1.85 -12.31 -8.03
N PRO A 35 -1.80 -11.51 -9.09
CA PRO A 35 -0.88 -10.39 -9.17
C PRO A 35 -1.21 -9.33 -8.10
N SER A 36 -0.19 -8.61 -7.64
CA SER A 36 -0.36 -7.36 -6.90
C SER A 36 -0.81 -6.25 -7.85
N LEU A 37 -1.50 -5.24 -7.33
CA LEU A 37 -1.92 -4.10 -8.14
C LEU A 37 -0.73 -3.16 -8.39
N SER A 38 -0.54 -2.78 -9.65
CA SER A 38 0.38 -1.71 -10.02
C SER A 38 -0.18 -0.34 -9.60
N VAL A 39 0.69 0.67 -9.48
CA VAL A 39 0.27 2.06 -9.21
C VAL A 39 -0.64 2.57 -10.33
N LYS A 40 -0.39 2.18 -11.57
CA LYS A 40 -1.26 2.52 -12.71
C LYS A 40 -2.68 1.98 -12.52
N GLU A 41 -2.82 0.69 -12.16
CA GLU A 41 -4.15 0.08 -11.92
C GLU A 41 -4.86 0.75 -10.74
N ILE A 42 -4.13 1.10 -9.69
CA ILE A 42 -4.68 1.87 -8.56
C ILE A 42 -5.19 3.23 -9.05
N GLY A 43 -4.42 3.94 -9.87
CA GLY A 43 -4.85 5.21 -10.46
C GLY A 43 -6.13 5.10 -11.30
N GLU A 44 -6.23 4.04 -12.12
CA GLU A 44 -7.45 3.78 -12.89
C GLU A 44 -8.66 3.51 -11.99
N LEU A 45 -8.46 2.80 -10.86
CA LEU A 45 -9.52 2.55 -9.89
C LEU A 45 -9.93 3.84 -9.17
N CYS A 46 -8.98 4.64 -8.70
CA CYS A 46 -9.27 5.92 -8.07
C CYS A 46 -10.03 6.85 -9.02
N ALA A 47 -9.62 6.95 -10.28
CA ALA A 47 -10.32 7.74 -11.29
C ALA A 47 -11.76 7.27 -11.51
N LEU A 48 -11.99 5.95 -11.57
CA LEU A 48 -13.33 5.37 -11.69
C LEU A 48 -14.19 5.72 -10.47
N ILE A 49 -13.65 5.56 -9.26
CA ILE A 49 -14.36 5.82 -8.01
C ILE A 49 -14.74 7.30 -7.92
N HIS A 50 -13.79 8.21 -8.15
CA HIS A 50 -14.03 9.65 -8.06
C HIS A 50 -14.95 10.17 -9.17
N ALA A 51 -14.93 9.55 -10.36
CA ALA A 51 -15.88 9.88 -11.42
C ALA A 51 -17.34 9.54 -11.04
N ARG A 52 -17.55 8.49 -10.24
CA ARG A 52 -18.87 8.07 -9.75
C ARG A 52 -19.27 8.79 -8.47
N GLN A 53 -18.34 8.97 -7.56
CA GLN A 53 -18.55 9.56 -6.24
C GLN A 53 -17.33 10.43 -5.86
N PRO A 54 -17.35 11.73 -6.20
CA PRO A 54 -16.22 12.64 -6.02
C PRO A 54 -15.71 12.75 -4.55
N ASP A 55 -16.61 12.57 -3.59
CA ASP A 55 -16.30 12.66 -2.15
C ASP A 55 -15.93 11.31 -1.51
N CYS A 56 -15.90 10.22 -2.28
CA CYS A 56 -15.52 8.91 -1.79
C CYS A 56 -14.01 8.84 -1.63
N ILE A 57 -13.54 8.47 -0.44
CA ILE A 57 -12.11 8.39 -0.12
C ILE A 57 -11.53 7.11 -0.72
N CYS A 58 -10.53 7.24 -1.59
CA CYS A 58 -9.71 6.13 -2.06
C CYS A 58 -8.56 5.90 -1.06
N PHE A 59 -8.68 4.84 -0.25
CA PHE A 59 -7.68 4.46 0.75
C PHE A 59 -6.94 3.21 0.30
N VAL A 60 -5.59 3.27 0.25
CA VAL A 60 -4.76 2.15 -0.21
C VAL A 60 -3.97 1.56 0.96
N ASP A 61 -4.13 0.25 1.19
CA ASP A 61 -3.14 -0.53 1.93
C ASP A 61 -1.95 -0.79 1.01
N ASN A 62 -0.86 -0.05 1.26
CA ASN A 62 0.32 -0.02 0.39
C ASN A 62 1.41 -1.02 0.84
N CYS A 63 1.14 -1.83 1.84
CA CYS A 63 2.09 -2.82 2.34
C CYS A 63 2.72 -3.64 1.22
N TYR A 64 4.04 -3.75 1.22
CA TYR A 64 4.88 -4.41 0.20
C TYR A 64 4.90 -3.72 -1.17
N GLY A 65 4.22 -2.59 -1.34
CA GLY A 65 4.21 -1.84 -2.58
C GLY A 65 5.18 -0.66 -2.59
N GLU A 66 5.56 -0.17 -1.42
CA GLU A 66 6.38 1.02 -1.27
C GLU A 66 7.76 0.83 -1.93
N LEU A 67 8.19 1.82 -2.70
CA LEU A 67 9.49 1.85 -3.38
C LEU A 67 9.69 0.77 -4.46
N VAL A 68 8.61 0.10 -4.89
CA VAL A 68 8.65 -0.95 -5.93
C VAL A 68 8.50 -0.34 -7.33
N GLN A 69 7.86 0.81 -7.44
CA GLN A 69 7.62 1.53 -8.70
C GLN A 69 8.06 3.00 -8.56
N ASP A 70 8.17 3.70 -9.68
CA ASP A 70 8.69 5.08 -9.76
C ASP A 70 7.78 6.12 -9.10
N CYS A 71 6.53 5.77 -8.80
CA CYS A 71 5.58 6.64 -8.12
C CYS A 71 4.74 5.84 -7.12
N GLU A 72 4.11 6.56 -6.20
CA GLU A 72 3.30 6.00 -5.13
C GLU A 72 1.80 6.32 -5.35
N PRO A 73 0.88 5.54 -4.76
CA PRO A 73 -0.56 5.70 -4.97
C PRO A 73 -1.13 7.12 -4.81
N PRO A 74 -0.65 7.98 -3.87
CA PRO A 74 -1.15 9.36 -3.80
C PRO A 74 -0.87 10.21 -5.04
N GLU A 75 0.19 9.90 -5.80
CA GLU A 75 0.55 10.63 -7.01
C GLU A 75 -0.40 10.32 -8.18
N VAL A 76 -1.16 9.23 -8.08
CA VAL A 76 -2.12 8.81 -9.11
C VAL A 76 -3.58 8.89 -8.66
N GLY A 77 -3.85 9.58 -7.54
CA GLY A 77 -5.21 9.92 -7.12
C GLY A 77 -5.74 9.15 -5.92
N ALA A 78 -4.92 8.36 -5.22
CA ALA A 78 -5.32 7.85 -3.91
C ALA A 78 -5.32 8.99 -2.89
N ASP A 79 -6.40 9.11 -2.11
CA ASP A 79 -6.55 10.15 -1.09
C ASP A 79 -5.70 9.87 0.14
N LEU A 80 -5.55 8.59 0.47
CA LEU A 80 -4.84 8.16 1.66
C LEU A 80 -4.16 6.81 1.39
N VAL A 81 -2.96 6.66 1.94
CA VAL A 81 -2.25 5.39 2.00
C VAL A 81 -1.82 5.08 3.40
N ALA A 82 -1.77 3.81 3.75
CA ALA A 82 -1.14 3.35 4.97
C ALA A 82 -0.31 2.10 4.70
N GLY A 83 0.67 1.89 5.56
CA GLY A 83 1.52 0.72 5.49
C GLY A 83 2.26 0.47 6.80
N SER A 84 3.01 -0.60 6.81
CA SER A 84 3.74 -1.04 7.99
C SER A 84 5.23 -0.75 7.86
N LEU A 85 5.81 -0.16 8.92
CA LEU A 85 7.25 0.10 9.00
C LEU A 85 8.08 -1.15 9.28
N ILE A 86 7.47 -2.29 9.59
CA ILE A 86 8.20 -3.57 9.67
C ILE A 86 8.42 -4.22 8.29
N LYS A 87 7.99 -3.55 7.23
CA LYS A 87 8.08 -3.99 5.83
C LYS A 87 9.01 -3.05 5.04
N ASN A 88 8.67 -2.75 3.81
CA ASN A 88 9.51 -2.01 2.87
C ASN A 88 10.14 -0.74 3.46
N LEU A 89 9.34 0.20 3.95
CA LEU A 89 9.85 1.49 4.46
C LEU A 89 10.70 1.36 5.74
N GLY A 90 10.61 0.24 6.43
CA GLY A 90 11.43 0.01 7.62
C GLY A 90 12.86 -0.44 7.33
N GLY A 91 13.22 -0.72 6.07
CA GLY A 91 14.57 -1.01 5.61
C GLY A 91 15.25 -2.13 6.40
N THR A 92 14.50 -3.13 6.86
CA THR A 92 14.92 -4.25 7.73
C THR A 92 15.34 -3.86 9.15
N ILE A 93 15.30 -2.59 9.53
CA ILE A 93 15.78 -2.08 10.83
C ILE A 93 14.62 -1.70 11.76
N ALA A 94 13.56 -1.07 11.26
CA ALA A 94 12.44 -0.64 12.09
C ALA A 94 11.72 -1.85 12.70
N PRO A 95 11.68 -1.98 14.05
CA PRO A 95 11.15 -3.17 14.70
C PRO A 95 9.62 -3.17 14.80
N THR A 96 8.99 -2.02 14.63
CA THR A 96 7.55 -1.81 14.73
C THR A 96 7.16 -0.48 14.10
N GLY A 97 5.87 -0.24 14.00
CA GLY A 97 5.29 1.01 13.56
C GLY A 97 4.50 0.90 12.26
N GLY A 98 3.82 1.95 11.95
CA GLY A 98 3.08 2.14 10.71
C GLY A 98 3.14 3.59 10.28
N TYR A 99 2.69 3.86 9.08
CA TYR A 99 2.57 5.21 8.56
C TYR A 99 1.21 5.41 7.91
N VAL A 100 0.80 6.65 7.87
CA VAL A 100 -0.33 7.13 7.07
C VAL A 100 0.15 8.35 6.31
N ALA A 101 -0.12 8.41 5.03
CA ALA A 101 0.25 9.52 4.16
C ALA A 101 -0.86 9.81 3.14
N GLY A 102 -0.91 11.04 2.63
CA GLY A 102 -1.91 11.48 1.65
C GLY A 102 -2.46 12.86 1.98
N ARG A 103 -3.74 13.07 1.77
CA ARG A 103 -4.41 14.34 2.05
C ARG A 103 -4.27 14.73 3.52
N ALA A 104 -3.87 15.98 3.75
CA ALA A 104 -3.55 16.48 5.11
C ALA A 104 -4.75 16.38 6.07
N ASP A 105 -5.96 16.69 5.60
CA ASP A 105 -7.18 16.60 6.38
C ASP A 105 -7.49 15.18 6.86
N LEU A 106 -7.23 14.17 6.00
CA LEU A 106 -7.44 12.76 6.34
C LEU A 106 -6.34 12.23 7.27
N VAL A 107 -5.10 12.66 7.06
CA VAL A 107 -3.98 12.32 7.96
C VAL A 107 -4.23 12.89 9.35
N ASP A 108 -4.67 14.13 9.46
CA ASP A 108 -5.01 14.75 10.76
C ASP A 108 -6.14 14.00 11.46
N GLN A 109 -7.20 13.61 10.73
CA GLN A 109 -8.28 12.81 11.30
C GLN A 109 -7.79 11.43 11.78
N ALA A 110 -6.93 10.76 11.02
CA ALA A 110 -6.34 9.49 11.43
C ALA A 110 -5.50 9.64 12.69
N CYS A 111 -4.66 10.67 12.78
CA CYS A 111 -3.87 10.98 13.98
C CYS A 111 -4.74 11.27 15.20
N CYS A 112 -5.79 12.07 15.05
CA CYS A 112 -6.75 12.34 16.13
C CYS A 112 -7.47 11.07 16.62
N ARG A 113 -7.66 10.10 15.76
CA ARG A 113 -8.28 8.81 16.11
C ARG A 113 -7.33 7.85 16.82
N LEU A 114 -6.04 7.91 16.46
CA LEU A 114 -4.99 7.02 16.99
C LEU A 114 -4.42 7.47 18.32
N THR A 115 -4.54 8.77 18.64
CA THR A 115 -4.04 9.38 19.88
C THR A 115 -5.20 9.79 20.79
N ALA A 116 -4.89 10.46 21.89
CA ALA A 116 -5.91 11.00 22.79
C ALA A 116 -6.53 12.29 22.22
N PRO A 117 -7.77 12.66 22.62
CA PRO A 117 -8.41 13.92 22.22
C PRO A 117 -7.52 15.13 22.48
N GLY A 118 -7.36 15.98 21.47
CA GLY A 118 -6.55 17.20 21.53
C GLY A 118 -5.05 17.03 21.30
N ILE A 119 -4.55 15.81 21.17
CA ILE A 119 -3.13 15.54 20.91
C ILE A 119 -2.84 15.48 19.39
N GLY A 120 -3.71 14.81 18.62
CA GLY A 120 -3.50 14.67 17.18
C GLY A 120 -2.13 14.06 16.85
N ARG A 121 -1.38 14.72 15.98
CA ARG A 121 -0.05 14.28 15.55
C ARG A 121 1.11 14.84 16.38
N GLU A 122 0.86 15.67 17.38
CA GLU A 122 1.89 16.27 18.23
C GLU A 122 2.46 15.28 19.25
N GLY A 123 1.79 14.16 19.50
CA GLY A 123 2.23 13.13 20.43
C GLY A 123 1.96 11.74 19.92
N GLY A 124 2.55 10.77 20.56
CA GLY A 124 2.38 9.36 20.25
C GLY A 124 3.38 8.49 20.99
N THR A 125 3.17 7.17 20.94
CA THR A 125 4.06 6.18 21.56
C THR A 125 5.26 5.91 20.64
N GLY A 126 6.24 6.82 20.66
CA GLY A 126 7.45 6.70 19.83
C GLY A 126 8.48 5.72 20.38
N PHE A 127 8.48 5.44 21.70
CA PHE A 127 9.41 4.52 22.38
C PHE A 127 10.88 4.69 21.97
N ASP A 128 11.32 5.92 21.70
CA ASP A 128 12.66 6.26 21.18
C ASP A 128 13.06 5.55 19.88
N LEU A 129 12.09 5.10 19.09
CA LEU A 129 12.32 4.37 17.84
C LEU A 129 12.59 5.28 16.63
N GLN A 130 12.46 6.59 16.77
CA GLN A 130 12.60 7.55 15.66
C GLN A 130 13.91 7.38 14.89
N ARG A 131 15.02 7.15 15.61
CA ARG A 131 16.33 6.90 14.96
C ARG A 131 16.29 5.66 14.08
N LEU A 132 15.74 4.55 14.58
CA LEU A 132 15.65 3.30 13.83
C LEU A 132 14.72 3.43 12.62
N VAL A 133 13.60 4.14 12.79
CA VAL A 133 12.66 4.41 11.70
C VAL A 133 13.32 5.25 10.60
N LEU A 134 14.01 6.35 10.97
CA LEU A 134 14.71 7.20 10.00
C LEU A 134 15.86 6.46 9.31
N GLN A 135 16.60 5.66 10.04
CA GLN A 135 17.68 4.83 9.50
C GLN A 135 17.15 3.76 8.55
N GLY A 136 16.04 3.11 8.93
CA GLY A 136 15.35 2.15 8.09
C GLY A 136 14.84 2.80 6.80
N LEU A 137 14.18 3.96 6.90
CA LEU A 137 13.70 4.71 5.74
C LEU A 137 14.85 5.10 4.78
N PHE A 138 16.00 5.50 5.31
CA PHE A 138 17.20 5.79 4.51
C PHE A 138 17.71 4.56 3.74
N LEU A 139 17.67 3.37 4.34
CA LEU A 139 18.12 2.12 3.73
C LEU A 139 17.05 1.44 2.87
N ALA A 140 15.78 1.78 3.05
CA ALA A 140 14.65 1.11 2.43
C ALA A 140 14.77 0.97 0.90
N PRO A 141 15.18 1.98 0.11
CA PRO A 141 15.30 1.85 -1.34
C PRO A 141 16.24 0.72 -1.75
N GLN A 142 17.40 0.61 -1.10
CA GLN A 142 18.35 -0.45 -1.39
C GLN A 142 17.80 -1.82 -0.95
N MET A 143 17.20 -1.91 0.24
CA MET A 143 16.67 -3.17 0.76
C MET A 143 15.52 -3.70 -0.10
N VAL A 144 14.66 -2.82 -0.60
CA VAL A 144 13.57 -3.19 -1.51
C VAL A 144 14.13 -3.66 -2.85
N ALA A 145 15.09 -2.95 -3.42
CA ALA A 145 15.74 -3.36 -4.68
C ALA A 145 16.38 -4.75 -4.57
N GLU A 146 17.14 -5.02 -3.50
CA GLU A 146 17.75 -6.32 -3.26
C GLU A 146 16.72 -7.44 -3.06
N ALA A 147 15.60 -7.12 -2.38
CA ALA A 147 14.51 -8.08 -2.20
C ALA A 147 13.83 -8.44 -3.52
N LEU A 148 13.63 -7.46 -4.41
CA LEU A 148 13.05 -7.68 -5.74
C LEU A 148 13.99 -8.53 -6.61
N ILE A 149 15.28 -8.21 -6.65
CA ILE A 149 16.30 -8.98 -7.37
C ILE A 149 16.34 -10.43 -6.86
N GLY A 150 16.30 -10.62 -5.53
CA GLY A 150 16.28 -11.93 -4.92
C GLY A 150 15.03 -12.73 -5.28
N ALA A 151 13.86 -12.08 -5.27
CA ALA A 151 12.60 -12.72 -5.64
C ALA A 151 12.59 -13.14 -7.12
N ASP A 152 13.07 -12.28 -8.01
CA ASP A 152 13.17 -12.55 -9.44
C ASP A 152 14.13 -13.72 -9.72
N LEU A 153 15.29 -13.73 -9.09
CA LEU A 153 16.25 -14.83 -9.18
C LEU A 153 15.65 -16.17 -8.75
N VAL A 154 14.99 -16.19 -7.60
CA VAL A 154 14.36 -17.41 -7.05
C VAL A 154 13.25 -17.88 -7.98
N ALA A 155 12.38 -16.97 -8.44
CA ALA A 155 11.31 -17.29 -9.38
C ALA A 155 11.87 -17.88 -10.67
N GLY A 156 12.91 -17.26 -11.28
CA GLY A 156 13.54 -17.74 -12.50
C GLY A 156 14.19 -19.11 -12.36
N VAL A 157 14.78 -19.42 -11.21
CA VAL A 157 15.34 -20.75 -10.93
C VAL A 157 14.23 -21.80 -10.87
N PHE A 158 13.17 -21.54 -10.09
CA PHE A 158 12.08 -22.51 -9.92
C PHE A 158 11.26 -22.69 -11.20
N GLU A 159 11.06 -21.63 -12.00
CA GLU A 159 10.41 -21.75 -13.31
C GLU A 159 11.19 -22.67 -14.25
N ARG A 160 12.54 -22.53 -14.30
CA ARG A 160 13.41 -23.43 -15.09
C ARG A 160 13.39 -24.87 -14.61
N LEU A 161 13.10 -25.09 -13.33
CA LEU A 161 12.92 -26.44 -12.77
C LEU A 161 11.52 -27.01 -13.03
N GLY A 162 10.63 -26.28 -13.72
CA GLY A 162 9.29 -26.72 -14.11
C GLY A 162 8.20 -26.47 -13.05
N PHE A 163 8.48 -25.65 -12.03
CA PHE A 163 7.47 -25.25 -11.05
C PHE A 163 6.66 -24.05 -11.54
N ALA A 164 5.39 -23.98 -11.13
CA ALA A 164 4.62 -22.77 -11.26
C ALA A 164 5.14 -21.73 -10.27
N VAL A 165 5.35 -20.50 -10.72
CA VAL A 165 5.88 -19.40 -9.90
C VAL A 165 4.98 -18.16 -9.97
N GLN A 166 4.94 -17.40 -8.88
CA GLN A 166 4.28 -16.11 -8.78
C GLN A 166 5.07 -15.24 -7.79
N PRO A 167 5.54 -14.03 -8.15
CA PRO A 167 5.43 -13.45 -9.50
C PRO A 167 6.23 -14.23 -10.55
N ARG A 168 5.94 -14.01 -11.82
CA ARG A 168 6.79 -14.51 -12.91
C ARG A 168 8.00 -13.58 -13.04
N PRO A 169 9.18 -14.13 -13.38
CA PRO A 169 10.38 -13.36 -13.66
C PRO A 169 10.20 -12.37 -14.80
#